data_8db7800cfd5ccdc461cfa48b99ba90a6
#
_entry.id   8db7800cfd5ccdc461cfa48b99ba90a6
#
_cell.length_a   1.000
_cell.length_b   1.000
_cell.length_c   1.000
_cell.angle_alpha   90.00
_cell.angle_beta   90.00
_cell.angle_gamma   90.00
#
_symmetry.space_group_name_H-M   'P 1'
#
loop_
_entity.id
_entity.type
_entity.pdbx_description
1 polymer ?
#
loop_
_entity_poly.entity_id
_entity_poly.type
_entity_poly.pdbx_seq_one_letter_code
_entity_poly.pdbx_strand_id
1 'polypeptide(L)'
;MKKFLGIMVTLFAVLLMVGCGSDNDPVEDAPTDDAPIEGADNNEIGEIVVVTPAAEHGWLAGVIYWAEDAGRELGLENLRILTSSNVAEQAAQLDDLIAQGVGAIVLQPHNYELEVAAERVVDAGIPLIVFNRYVDVDYTAYIAGSNPLMGELPAHKIGEGLNGEGIVVRLNNPNSGSSSAIRNDVFLEVMEAEFPNIEVIELTVQSFTQQDALTGMADILTAHPHIDAVFSTDDDSSLGILQAIREADREEIQFISGGGGAQVYFREILENDDITLFTATYSPSMMGDSVRVAYRLLNGETVSEIGNDRQWIIPPTIITRDNVEEFLNDNLPF
;
A
#
# COMPACT_ATOMS: atom_id res chain seq x y z
N MET A 1 -55.40 -2.30 47.62
CA MET A 1 -56.73 -2.78 47.11
C MET A 1 -56.41 -3.64 45.87
N LYS A 2 -56.47 -4.99 46.00
CA LYS A 2 -57.49 -5.89 45.42
C LYS A 2 -57.53 -5.74 43.88
N LYS A 3 -57.39 -6.71 43.03
CA LYS A 3 -57.59 -8.19 42.97
C LYS A 3 -57.42 -8.58 41.49
N PHE A 4 -57.03 -9.65 41.07
CA PHE A 4 -57.34 -11.09 40.83
C PHE A 4 -57.05 -11.43 39.35
N LEU A 5 -56.23 -12.39 39.03
CA LEU A 5 -56.37 -13.87 38.85
C LEU A 5 -57.20 -14.30 37.63
N GLY A 6 -56.58 -15.12 36.75
CA GLY A 6 -57.24 -15.84 35.70
C GLY A 6 -56.29 -16.79 34.95
N ILE A 7 -56.15 -18.01 35.47
CA ILE A 7 -55.50 -19.18 34.86
C ILE A 7 -56.52 -19.84 33.93
N MET A 8 -56.10 -20.30 32.71
CA MET A 8 -56.81 -21.37 32.01
C MET A 8 -55.81 -22.25 31.25
N VAL A 9 -55.66 -23.46 31.80
CA VAL A 9 -54.97 -24.64 31.24
C VAL A 9 -55.97 -25.37 30.36
N THR A 10 -55.60 -25.80 29.18
CA THR A 10 -56.33 -26.86 28.45
C THR A 10 -55.33 -27.85 27.83
N LEU A 11 -55.44 -29.04 28.32
CA LEU A 11 -54.73 -30.28 27.97
C LEU A 11 -55.60 -31.08 26.99
N PHE A 12 -55.05 -31.64 25.89
CA PHE A 12 -55.58 -32.80 25.17
C PHE A 12 -54.49 -33.39 24.29
N ALA A 13 -53.87 -34.45 24.61
CA ALA A 13 -54.18 -35.87 24.51
C ALA A 13 -53.68 -36.50 23.16
N VAL A 14 -52.79 -37.42 23.36
CA VAL A 14 -52.07 -38.40 22.58
C VAL A 14 -53.00 -39.26 21.69
N LEU A 15 -52.54 -39.60 20.48
CA LEU A 15 -52.91 -40.87 19.85
C LEU A 15 -51.69 -41.47 19.11
N LEU A 16 -51.24 -42.62 19.61
CA LEU A 16 -50.27 -43.53 18.99
C LEU A 16 -51.02 -44.44 18.00
N MET A 17 -50.48 -44.64 16.79
CA MET A 17 -50.75 -45.88 16.03
C MET A 17 -49.44 -46.45 15.51
N VAL A 18 -49.17 -47.67 15.94
CA VAL A 18 -48.15 -48.64 15.51
C VAL A 18 -48.67 -49.37 14.25
N GLY A 19 -47.84 -49.53 13.25
CA GLY A 19 -48.04 -50.40 12.10
C GLY A 19 -46.70 -50.94 11.62
N CYS A 20 -46.48 -52.25 11.90
CA CYS A 20 -45.34 -53.03 11.38
C CYS A 20 -45.59 -53.50 9.94
N GLY A 21 -44.57 -53.68 9.12
CA GLY A 21 -44.60 -54.41 7.84
C GLY A 21 -43.30 -54.33 7.05
N SER A 22 -42.46 -55.30 7.30
CA SER A 22 -41.42 -56.07 6.56
C SER A 22 -40.87 -55.62 5.19
N ASP A 23 -39.51 -55.60 5.17
CA ASP A 23 -38.53 -56.11 4.18
C ASP A 23 -38.67 -55.78 2.68
N ASN A 24 -37.68 -55.05 2.16
CA ASN A 24 -36.77 -55.48 1.08
C ASN A 24 -35.82 -54.32 0.70
N ASP A 25 -34.51 -54.57 0.85
CA ASP A 25 -33.45 -53.72 0.29
C ASP A 25 -33.47 -53.79 -1.25
N PRO A 26 -33.14 -52.67 -1.93
CA PRO A 26 -31.90 -52.62 -2.70
C PRO A 26 -31.03 -51.39 -2.42
N VAL A 27 -29.74 -51.61 -2.51
CA VAL A 27 -28.64 -50.63 -2.49
C VAL A 27 -28.93 -49.52 -3.49
N GLU A 28 -28.97 -48.29 -3.00
CA GLU A 28 -29.05 -47.11 -3.85
C GLU A 28 -27.88 -46.15 -3.53
N ASP A 29 -27.31 -45.65 -4.61
CA ASP A 29 -26.13 -44.81 -4.70
C ASP A 29 -26.17 -43.62 -3.76
N ALA A 30 -25.00 -43.25 -3.23
CA ALA A 30 -24.76 -42.01 -2.48
C ALA A 30 -25.01 -40.79 -3.40
N PRO A 31 -25.82 -39.82 -2.99
CA PRO A 31 -25.90 -38.55 -3.72
C PRO A 31 -24.62 -37.75 -3.44
N THR A 32 -23.95 -37.39 -4.52
CA THR A 32 -22.95 -36.31 -4.54
C THR A 32 -23.70 -35.00 -4.28
N ASP A 33 -23.56 -34.50 -3.06
CA ASP A 33 -24.06 -33.18 -2.67
C ASP A 33 -23.09 -32.11 -3.19
N ASP A 34 -23.18 -31.80 -4.50
CA ASP A 34 -22.73 -30.56 -5.10
C ASP A 34 -23.84 -29.49 -4.89
N ALA A 35 -24.03 -29.09 -3.64
CA ALA A 35 -24.75 -27.86 -3.37
C ALA A 35 -23.86 -26.69 -3.72
N PRO A 36 -24.30 -25.72 -4.54
CA PRO A 36 -23.57 -24.47 -4.70
C PRO A 36 -23.46 -23.84 -3.31
N ILE A 37 -22.24 -23.44 -2.93
CA ILE A 37 -22.04 -22.55 -1.78
C ILE A 37 -22.83 -21.29 -2.14
N GLU A 38 -24.01 -21.13 -1.57
CA GLU A 38 -24.76 -19.88 -1.60
C GLU A 38 -23.80 -18.81 -1.07
N GLY A 39 -23.51 -17.83 -1.91
CA GLY A 39 -22.63 -16.74 -1.57
C GLY A 39 -23.08 -16.12 -0.24
N ALA A 40 -22.17 -15.96 0.70
CA ALA A 40 -22.40 -15.21 1.91
C ALA A 40 -23.06 -13.88 1.51
N ASP A 41 -24.18 -13.58 2.14
CA ASP A 41 -24.94 -12.35 1.87
C ASP A 41 -24.02 -11.17 2.27
N ASN A 42 -23.39 -10.52 1.29
CA ASN A 42 -22.43 -9.41 1.47
C ASN A 42 -23.05 -8.19 2.18
N ASN A 43 -24.32 -8.29 2.56
CA ASN A 43 -25.07 -7.26 3.26
C ASN A 43 -24.91 -7.31 4.80
N GLU A 44 -24.19 -8.31 5.36
CA GLU A 44 -23.89 -8.40 6.80
C GLU A 44 -22.56 -7.79 7.21
N ILE A 45 -21.66 -7.53 6.23
CA ILE A 45 -20.38 -6.89 6.53
C ILE A 45 -20.59 -5.38 6.50
N GLY A 46 -20.19 -4.69 7.54
CA GLY A 46 -20.23 -3.22 7.58
C GLY A 46 -19.44 -2.60 6.42
N GLU A 47 -19.80 -1.38 6.03
CA GLU A 47 -19.13 -0.64 4.95
C GLU A 47 -17.61 -0.51 5.21
N ILE A 48 -16.79 -0.81 4.21
CA ILE A 48 -15.35 -0.54 4.24
C ILE A 48 -15.10 0.79 3.51
N VAL A 49 -14.40 1.72 4.16
CA VAL A 49 -14.07 3.02 3.58
C VAL A 49 -12.56 3.19 3.49
N VAL A 50 -12.06 3.46 2.30
CA VAL A 50 -10.67 3.88 2.06
C VAL A 50 -10.60 5.40 2.14
N VAL A 51 -9.68 5.92 2.94
CA VAL A 51 -9.42 7.36 3.09
C VAL A 51 -7.95 7.62 2.73
N THR A 52 -7.71 8.38 1.67
CA THR A 52 -6.36 8.57 1.10
C THR A 52 -6.16 10.02 0.63
N PRO A 53 -4.93 10.53 0.53
CA PRO A 53 -4.65 11.77 -0.19
C PRO A 53 -5.14 11.72 -1.64
N ALA A 54 -5.49 12.86 -2.21
CA ALA A 54 -5.82 12.99 -3.63
C ALA A 54 -4.61 12.61 -4.49
N ALA A 55 -4.87 12.03 -5.68
CA ALA A 55 -3.83 11.57 -6.58
C ALA A 55 -3.14 12.77 -7.26
N GLU A 56 -1.92 13.07 -6.85
CA GLU A 56 -1.07 14.13 -7.41
C GLU A 56 0.02 13.57 -8.35
N HIS A 57 0.29 12.27 -8.28
CA HIS A 57 1.30 11.55 -9.09
C HIS A 57 0.89 10.08 -9.30
N GLY A 58 1.62 9.36 -10.18
CA GLY A 58 1.27 8.03 -10.63
C GLY A 58 1.07 7.00 -9.51
N TRP A 59 1.96 6.99 -8.50
CA TRP A 59 1.85 6.05 -7.39
C TRP A 59 0.53 6.22 -6.60
N LEU A 60 0.11 7.46 -6.30
CA LEU A 60 -1.18 7.71 -5.63
C LEU A 60 -2.39 7.32 -6.50
N ALA A 61 -2.30 7.49 -7.81
CA ALA A 61 -3.32 6.99 -8.73
C ALA A 61 -3.39 5.45 -8.68
N GLY A 62 -2.25 4.78 -8.60
CA GLY A 62 -2.14 3.34 -8.38
C GLY A 62 -2.78 2.87 -7.08
N VAL A 63 -2.64 3.63 -5.99
CA VAL A 63 -3.28 3.33 -4.69
C VAL A 63 -4.81 3.27 -4.84
N ILE A 64 -5.41 4.25 -5.52
CA ILE A 64 -6.86 4.28 -5.77
C ILE A 64 -7.28 3.11 -6.66
N TYR A 65 -6.55 2.87 -7.75
CA TYR A 65 -6.80 1.74 -8.66
C TYR A 65 -6.84 0.40 -7.92
N TRP A 66 -5.84 0.11 -7.08
CA TRP A 66 -5.76 -1.15 -6.36
C TRP A 66 -6.79 -1.29 -5.23
N ALA A 67 -7.24 -0.18 -4.63
CA ALA A 67 -8.39 -0.21 -3.73
C ALA A 67 -9.67 -0.62 -4.48
N GLU A 68 -9.93 -0.01 -5.64
CA GLU A 68 -11.07 -0.36 -6.50
C GLU A 68 -10.98 -1.80 -7.03
N ASP A 69 -9.77 -2.25 -7.39
CA ASP A 69 -9.54 -3.60 -7.90
C ASP A 69 -9.86 -4.65 -6.85
N ALA A 70 -9.35 -4.49 -5.62
CA ALA A 70 -9.69 -5.34 -4.49
C ALA A 70 -11.19 -5.33 -4.17
N GLY A 71 -11.84 -4.17 -4.26
CA GLY A 71 -13.30 -4.05 -4.11
C GLY A 71 -14.06 -4.89 -5.14
N ARG A 72 -13.65 -4.83 -6.41
CA ARG A 72 -14.24 -5.65 -7.48
C ARG A 72 -14.02 -7.14 -7.26
N GLU A 73 -12.79 -7.54 -6.91
CA GLU A 73 -12.42 -8.92 -6.62
C GLU A 73 -13.25 -9.52 -5.49
N LEU A 74 -13.45 -8.75 -4.42
CA LEU A 74 -14.19 -9.16 -3.23
C LEU A 74 -15.71 -9.01 -3.36
N GLY A 75 -16.21 -8.48 -4.49
CA GLY A 75 -17.63 -8.19 -4.70
C GLY A 75 -18.18 -7.15 -3.72
N LEU A 76 -17.36 -6.20 -3.28
CA LEU A 76 -17.75 -5.17 -2.33
C LEU A 76 -18.49 -4.03 -3.04
N GLU A 77 -19.82 -4.14 -3.12
CA GLU A 77 -20.66 -3.04 -3.59
C GLU A 77 -20.62 -1.82 -2.66
N ASN A 78 -20.17 -2.02 -1.41
CA ASN A 78 -20.11 -1.04 -0.35
C ASN A 78 -18.69 -0.49 -0.10
N LEU A 79 -17.73 -0.74 -0.98
CA LEU A 79 -16.43 -0.09 -0.88
C LEU A 79 -16.56 1.37 -1.30
N ARG A 80 -16.24 2.29 -0.41
CA ARG A 80 -16.19 3.72 -0.67
C ARG A 80 -14.76 4.25 -0.57
N ILE A 81 -14.35 5.09 -1.50
CA ILE A 81 -13.04 5.72 -1.51
C ILE A 81 -13.22 7.24 -1.36
N LEU A 82 -12.64 7.81 -0.32
CA LEU A 82 -12.61 9.24 -0.05
C LEU A 82 -11.19 9.76 -0.26
N THR A 83 -11.06 10.81 -1.03
CA THR A 83 -9.79 11.51 -1.21
C THR A 83 -9.83 12.87 -0.52
N SER A 84 -8.67 13.36 -0.10
CA SER A 84 -8.53 14.64 0.59
C SER A 84 -7.32 15.42 0.07
N SER A 85 -7.42 16.74 0.07
CA SER A 85 -6.35 17.64 -0.39
C SER A 85 -5.40 18.05 0.75
N ASN A 86 -5.79 17.81 2.02
CA ASN A 86 -5.02 18.20 3.19
C ASN A 86 -5.47 17.45 4.45
N VAL A 87 -4.67 17.58 5.52
CA VAL A 87 -4.92 16.94 6.83
C VAL A 87 -6.27 17.33 7.44
N ALA A 88 -6.66 18.61 7.34
CA ALA A 88 -7.90 19.07 7.98
C ALA A 88 -9.14 18.47 7.30
N GLU A 89 -9.14 18.37 5.97
CA GLU A 89 -10.20 17.71 5.21
C GLU A 89 -10.25 16.21 5.56
N GLN A 90 -9.09 15.54 5.62
CA GLN A 90 -9.01 14.14 5.98
C GLN A 90 -9.52 13.87 7.41
N ALA A 91 -9.16 14.73 8.37
CA ALA A 91 -9.66 14.64 9.74
C ALA A 91 -11.19 14.78 9.82
N ALA A 92 -11.78 15.73 9.06
CA ALA A 92 -13.23 15.90 9.00
C ALA A 92 -13.92 14.67 8.37
N GLN A 93 -13.33 14.06 7.34
CA GLN A 93 -13.83 12.82 6.76
C GLN A 93 -13.86 11.67 7.81
N LEU A 94 -12.81 11.53 8.64
CA LEU A 94 -12.80 10.53 9.70
C LEU A 94 -13.89 10.77 10.73
N ASP A 95 -14.11 12.03 11.16
CA ASP A 95 -15.20 12.38 12.10
C ASP A 95 -16.59 12.05 11.52
N ASP A 96 -16.79 12.31 10.23
CA ASP A 96 -18.04 11.95 9.54
C ASP A 96 -18.24 10.43 9.47
N LEU A 97 -17.18 9.65 9.23
CA LEU A 97 -17.23 8.17 9.20
C LEU A 97 -17.51 7.58 10.56
N ILE A 98 -16.96 8.16 11.64
CA ILE A 98 -17.29 7.79 13.01
C ILE A 98 -18.78 7.99 13.27
N ALA A 99 -19.33 9.15 12.89
CA ALA A 99 -20.76 9.46 13.06
C ALA A 99 -21.68 8.53 12.26
N GLN A 100 -21.21 8.02 11.11
CA GLN A 100 -21.93 7.07 10.27
C GLN A 100 -21.86 5.64 10.80
N GLY A 101 -20.88 5.30 11.63
CA GLY A 101 -20.69 3.96 12.17
C GLY A 101 -20.30 2.93 11.11
N VAL A 102 -19.33 3.28 10.24
CA VAL A 102 -18.83 2.38 9.19
C VAL A 102 -18.18 1.12 9.77
N GLY A 103 -18.10 0.05 8.97
CA GLY A 103 -17.58 -1.23 9.41
C GLY A 103 -16.07 -1.25 9.65
N ALA A 104 -15.30 -0.62 8.75
CA ALA A 104 -13.85 -0.48 8.87
C ALA A 104 -13.33 0.73 8.06
N ILE A 105 -12.19 1.27 8.46
CA ILE A 105 -11.50 2.33 7.74
C ILE A 105 -10.10 1.84 7.34
N VAL A 106 -9.77 1.94 6.04
CA VAL A 106 -8.41 1.79 5.52
C VAL A 106 -7.86 3.20 5.29
N LEU A 107 -6.91 3.61 6.10
CA LEU A 107 -6.41 4.97 6.14
C LEU A 107 -4.99 5.08 5.62
N GLN A 108 -4.78 5.86 4.56
CA GLN A 108 -3.49 6.43 4.23
C GLN A 108 -3.41 7.86 4.77
N PRO A 109 -2.71 8.12 5.88
CA PRO A 109 -2.66 9.46 6.44
C PRO A 109 -1.89 10.44 5.54
N HIS A 110 -2.25 11.73 5.53
CA HIS A 110 -1.40 12.76 4.92
C HIS A 110 -0.03 12.84 5.61
N ASN A 111 -0.04 12.87 6.95
CA ASN A 111 1.16 12.86 7.80
C ASN A 111 0.76 12.53 9.25
N TYR A 112 1.71 12.62 10.19
CA TYR A 112 1.52 12.36 11.62
C TYR A 112 0.52 13.31 12.32
N GLU A 113 0.23 14.49 11.78
CA GLU A 113 -0.77 15.41 12.38
C GLU A 113 -2.18 14.80 12.41
N LEU A 114 -2.40 13.72 11.66
CA LEU A 114 -3.67 13.02 11.65
C LEU A 114 -3.88 12.08 12.87
N GLU A 115 -2.86 11.86 13.71
CA GLU A 115 -2.92 10.95 14.88
C GLU A 115 -4.14 11.18 15.76
N VAL A 116 -4.41 12.45 16.10
CA VAL A 116 -5.57 12.79 16.96
C VAL A 116 -6.92 12.40 16.32
N ALA A 117 -7.04 12.50 15.01
CA ALA A 117 -8.26 12.09 14.31
C ALA A 117 -8.34 10.57 14.18
N ALA A 118 -7.22 9.90 13.94
CA ALA A 118 -7.10 8.45 13.87
C ALA A 118 -7.41 7.80 15.25
N GLU A 119 -6.94 8.40 16.36
CA GLU A 119 -7.24 7.95 17.71
C GLU A 119 -8.76 7.96 17.99
N ARG A 120 -9.48 8.98 17.52
CA ARG A 120 -10.95 9.01 17.65
C ARG A 120 -11.66 7.88 16.92
N VAL A 121 -11.10 7.40 15.79
CA VAL A 121 -11.62 6.21 15.08
C VAL A 121 -11.45 4.97 15.95
N VAL A 122 -10.25 4.81 16.53
CA VAL A 122 -9.94 3.71 17.46
C VAL A 122 -10.86 3.75 18.69
N ASP A 123 -11.02 4.93 19.33
CA ASP A 123 -11.89 5.13 20.50
C ASP A 123 -13.37 4.82 20.19
N ALA A 124 -13.80 5.03 18.95
CA ALA A 124 -15.14 4.66 18.49
C ALA A 124 -15.33 3.15 18.27
N GLY A 125 -14.25 2.36 18.40
CA GLY A 125 -14.25 0.91 18.19
C GLY A 125 -14.35 0.48 16.73
N ILE A 126 -14.03 1.38 15.78
CA ILE A 126 -14.02 1.07 14.34
C ILE A 126 -12.65 0.48 14.00
N PRO A 127 -12.58 -0.73 13.39
CA PRO A 127 -11.33 -1.30 12.89
C PRO A 127 -10.60 -0.32 11.97
N LEU A 128 -9.36 0.03 12.34
CA LEU A 128 -8.51 0.96 11.61
C LEU A 128 -7.31 0.22 11.02
N ILE A 129 -7.27 0.13 9.70
CA ILE A 129 -6.13 -0.39 8.95
C ILE A 129 -5.32 0.79 8.44
N VAL A 130 -4.14 1.02 9.00
CA VAL A 130 -3.23 2.09 8.58
C VAL A 130 -2.36 1.59 7.42
N PHE A 131 -2.29 2.37 6.37
CA PHE A 131 -1.54 2.05 5.16
C PHE A 131 -0.41 3.06 4.91
N ASN A 132 0.77 2.56 4.54
CA ASN A 132 1.94 3.29 4.08
C ASN A 132 2.55 4.24 5.13
N ARG A 133 1.92 5.37 5.44
CA ARG A 133 2.43 6.35 6.41
C ARG A 133 1.99 5.99 7.81
N TYR A 134 2.96 5.90 8.72
CA TYR A 134 2.71 5.54 10.11
C TYR A 134 2.05 6.69 10.88
N VAL A 135 1.14 6.34 11.77
CA VAL A 135 0.59 7.18 12.84
C VAL A 135 0.61 6.36 14.14
N ASP A 136 0.97 7.00 15.26
CA ASP A 136 1.13 6.34 16.56
C ASP A 136 -0.22 6.25 17.29
N VAL A 137 -1.03 5.28 16.89
CA VAL A 137 -2.33 4.97 17.47
C VAL A 137 -2.50 3.47 17.66
N ASP A 138 -3.48 3.02 18.43
CA ASP A 138 -3.77 1.59 18.63
C ASP A 138 -4.54 0.99 17.42
N TYR A 139 -3.93 1.03 16.24
CA TYR A 139 -4.52 0.53 14.99
C TYR A 139 -4.81 -0.98 15.05
N THR A 140 -5.76 -1.44 14.23
CA THR A 140 -6.05 -2.87 14.06
C THR A 140 -4.98 -3.58 13.22
N ALA A 141 -4.49 -2.94 12.16
CA ALA A 141 -3.38 -3.40 11.35
C ALA A 141 -2.60 -2.23 10.72
N TYR A 142 -1.29 -2.41 10.52
CA TYR A 142 -0.45 -1.51 9.74
C TYR A 142 0.19 -2.27 8.58
N ILE A 143 0.01 -1.75 7.35
CA ILE A 143 0.52 -2.38 6.13
C ILE A 143 1.35 -1.36 5.37
N ALA A 144 2.63 -1.67 5.13
CA ALA A 144 3.55 -0.79 4.43
C ALA A 144 4.69 -1.58 3.79
N GLY A 145 5.38 -0.96 2.86
CA GLY A 145 6.69 -1.43 2.43
C GLY A 145 7.78 -1.08 3.46
N SER A 146 8.91 -1.78 3.40
CA SER A 146 10.05 -1.49 4.26
C SER A 146 10.79 -0.23 3.77
N ASN A 147 10.48 0.92 4.38
CA ASN A 147 11.17 2.17 4.06
C ASN A 147 12.69 2.14 4.34
N PRO A 148 13.19 1.50 5.41
CA PRO A 148 14.63 1.33 5.59
C PRO A 148 15.30 0.62 4.40
N LEU A 149 14.75 -0.50 3.93
CA LEU A 149 15.30 -1.23 2.79
C LEU A 149 15.21 -0.46 1.46
N MET A 150 14.27 0.47 1.34
CA MET A 150 14.20 1.39 0.19
C MET A 150 15.37 2.39 0.14
N GLY A 151 16.03 2.65 1.26
CA GLY A 151 17.27 3.42 1.32
C GLY A 151 18.51 2.53 1.19
N GLU A 152 18.54 1.44 1.96
CA GLU A 152 19.68 0.53 2.11
C GLU A 152 20.06 -0.18 0.80
N LEU A 153 19.09 -0.85 0.14
CA LEU A 153 19.38 -1.65 -1.04
C LEU A 153 19.89 -0.82 -2.24
N PRO A 154 19.30 0.35 -2.56
CA PRO A 154 19.87 1.24 -3.58
C PRO A 154 21.24 1.81 -3.19
N ALA A 155 21.48 2.11 -1.90
CA ALA A 155 22.77 2.58 -1.42
C ALA A 155 23.89 1.59 -1.70
N HIS A 156 23.69 0.32 -1.33
CA HIS A 156 24.65 -0.75 -1.64
C HIS A 156 24.85 -0.92 -3.15
N LYS A 157 23.77 -0.94 -3.93
CA LYS A 157 23.89 -1.13 -5.38
C LYS A 157 24.67 0.01 -6.06
N ILE A 158 24.46 1.26 -5.65
CA ILE A 158 25.20 2.42 -6.17
C ILE A 158 26.65 2.38 -5.65
N GLY A 159 26.84 2.19 -4.35
CA GLY A 159 28.17 2.19 -3.73
C GLY A 159 29.09 1.11 -4.27
N GLU A 160 28.58 -0.12 -4.41
CA GLU A 160 29.30 -1.24 -5.03
C GLU A 160 29.56 -0.99 -6.53
N GLY A 161 28.55 -0.47 -7.25
CA GLY A 161 28.67 -0.16 -8.68
C GLY A 161 29.72 0.89 -8.98
N LEU A 162 29.88 1.88 -8.11
CA LEU A 162 30.90 2.92 -8.19
C LEU A 162 32.26 2.49 -7.58
N ASN A 163 32.40 1.27 -7.10
CA ASN A 163 33.58 0.77 -6.39
C ASN A 163 33.95 1.60 -5.16
N GLY A 164 32.97 2.22 -4.51
CA GLY A 164 33.10 2.95 -3.27
C GLY A 164 33.63 4.38 -3.40
N GLU A 165 33.73 4.97 -4.59
CA GLU A 165 34.18 6.35 -4.80
C GLU A 165 33.40 7.06 -5.90
N GLY A 166 33.15 8.36 -5.77
CA GLY A 166 32.43 9.15 -6.77
C GLY A 166 31.50 10.19 -6.15
N ILE A 167 30.66 10.80 -7.00
CA ILE A 167 29.70 11.84 -6.61
C ILE A 167 28.29 11.33 -6.90
N VAL A 168 27.46 11.27 -5.86
CA VAL A 168 26.06 10.79 -5.96
C VAL A 168 25.11 11.93 -5.63
N VAL A 169 24.18 12.22 -6.54
CA VAL A 169 23.06 13.13 -6.26
C VAL A 169 21.95 12.36 -5.57
N ARG A 170 21.51 12.85 -4.39
CA ARG A 170 20.42 12.27 -3.62
C ARG A 170 19.18 13.15 -3.73
N LEU A 171 18.11 12.61 -4.29
CA LEU A 171 16.79 13.28 -4.33
C LEU A 171 16.15 13.27 -2.94
N ASN A 172 15.77 14.46 -2.46
CA ASN A 172 15.07 14.66 -1.20
C ASN A 172 13.79 15.48 -1.42
N ASN A 173 12.65 14.94 -0.94
CA ASN A 173 11.40 15.69 -0.86
C ASN A 173 10.98 15.85 0.61
N PRO A 174 11.24 17.02 1.23
CA PRO A 174 10.92 17.23 2.64
C PRO A 174 9.41 17.28 2.93
N ASN A 175 8.58 17.44 1.90
CA ASN A 175 7.12 17.50 2.06
C ASN A 175 6.45 16.11 2.03
N SER A 176 7.20 15.04 1.72
CA SER A 176 6.62 13.70 1.53
C SER A 176 6.43 12.89 2.83
N GLY A 177 6.76 13.50 3.98
CA GLY A 177 6.56 12.89 5.30
C GLY A 177 7.65 11.88 5.69
N SER A 178 7.35 11.05 6.70
CA SER A 178 8.31 10.16 7.34
C SER A 178 8.91 9.09 6.41
N SER A 179 8.17 8.62 5.43
CA SER A 179 8.64 7.57 4.51
C SER A 179 9.87 8.01 3.73
N SER A 180 9.84 9.22 3.15
CA SER A 180 10.99 9.77 2.41
C SER A 180 12.17 10.09 3.35
N ALA A 181 11.88 10.63 4.53
CA ALA A 181 12.93 10.90 5.53
C ALA A 181 13.69 9.62 5.88
N ILE A 182 12.99 8.54 6.26
CA ILE A 182 13.60 7.25 6.61
C ILE A 182 14.47 6.72 5.47
N ARG A 183 13.97 6.74 4.22
CA ARG A 183 14.73 6.26 3.04
C ARG A 183 16.02 7.05 2.83
N ASN A 184 15.94 8.37 2.94
CA ASN A 184 17.06 9.27 2.77
C ASN A 184 18.07 9.14 3.91
N ASP A 185 17.61 9.04 5.17
CA ASP A 185 18.48 8.89 6.34
C ASP A 185 19.26 7.58 6.26
N VAL A 186 18.60 6.46 5.97
CA VAL A 186 19.27 5.15 5.83
C VAL A 186 20.25 5.16 4.65
N PHE A 187 19.89 5.78 3.51
CA PHE A 187 20.83 5.93 2.40
C PHE A 187 22.11 6.64 2.85
N LEU A 188 21.99 7.78 3.56
CA LEU A 188 23.13 8.52 4.06
C LEU A 188 23.95 7.73 5.09
N GLU A 189 23.29 7.02 6.01
CA GLU A 189 23.95 6.16 6.99
C GLU A 189 24.82 5.08 6.32
N VAL A 190 24.30 4.42 5.29
CA VAL A 190 25.07 3.42 4.53
C VAL A 190 26.24 4.07 3.78
N MET A 191 26.01 5.21 3.11
CA MET A 191 27.07 5.91 2.39
C MET A 191 28.20 6.34 3.34
N GLU A 192 27.87 6.90 4.50
CA GLU A 192 28.86 7.34 5.49
C GLU A 192 29.63 6.14 6.10
N ALA A 193 28.92 5.05 6.42
CA ALA A 193 29.52 3.90 7.10
C ALA A 193 30.35 3.00 6.17
N GLU A 194 29.87 2.75 4.95
CA GLU A 194 30.43 1.71 4.08
C GLU A 194 31.14 2.27 2.83
N PHE A 195 30.73 3.46 2.37
CA PHE A 195 31.28 4.10 1.16
C PHE A 195 31.77 5.54 1.42
N PRO A 196 32.66 5.77 2.40
CA PRO A 196 33.04 7.11 2.87
C PRO A 196 33.78 7.99 1.85
N ASN A 197 34.18 7.43 0.70
CA ASN A 197 34.78 8.21 -0.39
C ASN A 197 33.75 8.62 -1.45
N ILE A 198 32.45 8.33 -1.25
CA ILE A 198 31.38 8.86 -2.06
C ILE A 198 30.93 10.20 -1.48
N GLU A 199 30.99 11.25 -2.28
CA GLU A 199 30.39 12.55 -1.97
C GLU A 199 28.90 12.52 -2.32
N VAL A 200 28.03 12.95 -1.37
CA VAL A 200 26.59 13.01 -1.59
C VAL A 200 26.14 14.46 -1.73
N ILE A 201 25.54 14.81 -2.87
CA ILE A 201 24.95 16.12 -3.17
C ILE A 201 23.44 16.02 -3.06
N GLU A 202 22.78 16.99 -2.40
CA GLU A 202 21.32 17.01 -2.29
C GLU A 202 20.64 17.71 -3.48
N LEU A 203 19.68 17.02 -4.08
CA LEU A 203 18.66 17.58 -4.99
C LEU A 203 17.36 17.68 -4.21
N THR A 204 16.95 18.88 -3.82
CA THR A 204 15.67 19.11 -3.15
C THR A 204 14.56 19.40 -4.16
N VAL A 205 13.47 18.62 -4.07
CA VAL A 205 12.22 18.80 -4.84
C VAL A 205 11.06 19.10 -3.90
N GLN A 206 9.99 19.72 -4.43
CA GLN A 206 8.78 20.02 -3.66
C GLN A 206 7.70 18.94 -3.82
N SER A 207 7.76 18.20 -4.92
CA SER A 207 6.85 17.10 -5.25
C SER A 207 7.59 15.99 -5.99
N PHE A 208 7.02 14.77 -5.99
CA PHE A 208 7.51 13.63 -6.79
C PHE A 208 6.93 13.66 -8.22
N THR A 209 6.99 14.80 -8.89
CA THR A 209 6.59 14.91 -10.29
C THR A 209 7.81 14.91 -11.20
N GLN A 210 7.66 14.41 -12.42
CA GLN A 210 8.72 14.45 -13.43
C GLN A 210 9.23 15.87 -13.68
N GLN A 211 8.31 16.86 -13.75
CA GLN A 211 8.65 18.26 -14.02
C GLN A 211 9.50 18.90 -12.92
N ASP A 212 9.18 18.61 -11.67
CA ASP A 212 9.91 19.19 -10.53
C ASP A 212 11.33 18.59 -10.45
N ALA A 213 11.44 17.28 -10.62
CA ALA A 213 12.71 16.57 -10.65
C ALA A 213 13.57 16.95 -11.87
N LEU A 214 12.97 17.13 -13.05
CA LEU A 214 13.65 17.61 -14.26
C LEU A 214 14.27 18.98 -14.02
N THR A 215 13.48 19.93 -13.50
CA THR A 215 13.92 21.30 -13.25
C THR A 215 15.06 21.33 -12.22
N GLY A 216 14.88 20.63 -11.09
CA GLY A 216 15.91 20.58 -10.04
C GLY A 216 17.19 19.90 -10.50
N MET A 217 17.07 18.80 -11.28
CA MET A 217 18.26 18.11 -11.80
C MET A 217 19.02 18.96 -12.83
N ALA A 218 18.34 19.72 -13.68
CA ALA A 218 18.99 20.65 -14.61
C ALA A 218 19.82 21.71 -13.88
N ASP A 219 19.35 22.20 -12.74
CA ASP A 219 20.14 23.13 -11.89
C ASP A 219 21.36 22.44 -11.29
N ILE A 220 21.24 21.22 -10.79
CA ILE A 220 22.34 20.42 -10.25
C ILE A 220 23.39 20.15 -11.34
N LEU A 221 22.98 19.74 -12.54
CA LEU A 221 23.88 19.47 -13.67
C LEU A 221 24.67 20.73 -14.10
N THR A 222 24.05 21.91 -13.97
CA THR A 222 24.72 23.19 -14.24
C THR A 222 25.75 23.55 -13.17
N ALA A 223 25.46 23.24 -11.91
CA ALA A 223 26.32 23.58 -10.78
C ALA A 223 27.51 22.60 -10.61
N HIS A 224 27.33 21.35 -10.99
CA HIS A 224 28.28 20.26 -10.77
C HIS A 224 28.77 19.67 -12.11
N PRO A 225 30.06 19.89 -12.47
CA PRO A 225 30.60 19.46 -13.76
C PRO A 225 30.77 17.93 -13.88
N HIS A 226 30.73 17.19 -12.78
CA HIS A 226 30.83 15.74 -12.73
C HIS A 226 29.88 15.15 -11.69
N ILE A 227 29.16 14.10 -12.06
CA ILE A 227 28.23 13.32 -11.23
C ILE A 227 28.30 11.88 -11.74
N ASP A 228 28.41 10.90 -10.84
CA ASP A 228 28.55 9.50 -11.19
C ASP A 228 27.23 8.73 -11.11
N ALA A 229 26.36 9.10 -10.16
CA ALA A 229 25.06 8.42 -9.98
C ALA A 229 24.01 9.33 -9.36
N VAL A 230 22.75 8.88 -9.46
CA VAL A 230 21.61 9.53 -8.80
C VAL A 230 20.83 8.51 -7.97
N PHE A 231 20.65 8.81 -6.70
CA PHE A 231 19.73 8.12 -5.81
C PHE A 231 18.38 8.84 -5.81
N SER A 232 17.36 8.13 -6.25
CA SER A 232 15.95 8.52 -6.18
C SER A 232 15.13 7.38 -5.60
N THR A 233 14.07 7.68 -4.89
CA THR A 233 13.13 6.72 -4.32
C THR A 233 11.73 6.80 -4.92
N ASP A 234 11.65 7.42 -6.12
CA ASP A 234 10.40 7.62 -6.85
C ASP A 234 10.64 7.53 -8.37
N ASP A 235 9.88 6.67 -9.04
CA ASP A 235 10.07 6.37 -10.47
C ASP A 235 9.68 7.55 -11.37
N ASP A 236 8.62 8.30 -11.04
CA ASP A 236 8.22 9.49 -11.80
C ASP A 236 9.31 10.57 -11.76
N SER A 237 9.86 10.81 -10.58
CA SER A 237 11.00 11.72 -10.41
C SER A 237 12.22 11.24 -11.19
N SER A 238 12.49 9.94 -11.20
CA SER A 238 13.63 9.35 -11.91
C SER A 238 13.53 9.52 -13.42
N LEU A 239 12.31 9.48 -13.97
CA LEU A 239 12.07 9.81 -15.39
C LEU A 239 12.39 11.27 -15.70
N GLY A 240 12.04 12.20 -14.80
CA GLY A 240 12.39 13.61 -14.94
C GLY A 240 13.90 13.84 -14.85
N ILE A 241 14.56 13.17 -13.91
CA ILE A 241 16.04 13.18 -13.77
C ILE A 241 16.71 12.66 -15.04
N LEU A 242 16.28 11.49 -15.56
CA LEU A 242 16.80 10.89 -16.78
C LEU A 242 16.65 11.83 -17.97
N GLN A 243 15.51 12.51 -18.09
CA GLN A 243 15.28 13.50 -19.14
C GLN A 243 16.28 14.68 -19.02
N ALA A 244 16.48 15.23 -17.82
CA ALA A 244 17.45 16.32 -17.61
C ALA A 244 18.88 15.92 -18.00
N ILE A 245 19.30 14.70 -17.65
CA ILE A 245 20.60 14.14 -17.98
C ILE A 245 20.78 14.02 -19.50
N ARG A 246 19.78 13.49 -20.20
CA ARG A 246 19.76 13.37 -21.67
C ARG A 246 19.82 14.75 -22.36
N GLU A 247 19.06 15.73 -21.88
CA GLU A 247 19.04 17.10 -22.42
C GLU A 247 20.37 17.84 -22.19
N ALA A 248 21.10 17.50 -21.12
CA ALA A 248 22.40 18.09 -20.79
C ALA A 248 23.59 17.31 -21.42
N ASP A 249 23.35 16.21 -22.14
CA ASP A 249 24.35 15.35 -22.78
C ASP A 249 25.46 14.87 -21.78
N ARG A 250 25.00 14.39 -20.59
CA ARG A 250 25.88 13.98 -19.47
C ARG A 250 26.09 12.46 -19.48
N GLU A 251 27.04 12.00 -20.28
CA GLU A 251 27.34 10.57 -20.50
C GLU A 251 28.10 9.88 -19.35
N GLU A 252 28.67 10.62 -18.40
CA GLU A 252 29.43 10.07 -17.28
C GLU A 252 28.57 9.48 -16.17
N ILE A 253 27.25 9.77 -16.14
CA ILE A 253 26.34 9.29 -15.10
C ILE A 253 26.02 7.81 -15.37
N GLN A 254 26.39 6.95 -14.43
CA GLN A 254 26.37 5.50 -14.59
C GLN A 254 25.10 4.85 -14.05
N PHE A 255 24.51 5.41 -12.98
CA PHE A 255 23.38 4.80 -12.29
C PHE A 255 22.29 5.81 -11.97
N ILE A 256 21.03 5.40 -12.14
CA ILE A 256 19.86 6.10 -11.58
C ILE A 256 18.97 5.07 -10.91
N SER A 257 18.72 5.24 -9.59
CA SER A 257 17.71 4.43 -8.91
C SER A 257 16.31 5.04 -9.08
N GLY A 258 15.29 4.21 -8.91
CA GLY A 258 13.90 4.60 -8.77
C GLY A 258 13.29 4.00 -7.52
N GLY A 259 12.01 4.20 -7.33
CA GLY A 259 11.23 3.61 -6.26
C GLY A 259 9.74 3.62 -6.56
N GLY A 260 9.11 2.49 -6.31
CA GLY A 260 7.69 2.32 -6.55
C GLY A 260 7.37 1.08 -7.37
N GLY A 261 7.90 0.98 -8.56
CA GLY A 261 7.66 -0.11 -9.52
C GLY A 261 6.68 0.28 -10.62
N ALA A 262 6.81 1.52 -11.13
CA ALA A 262 5.98 2.02 -12.23
C ALA A 262 6.29 1.30 -13.55
N GLN A 263 5.24 0.86 -14.26
CA GLN A 263 5.38 0.15 -15.54
C GLN A 263 6.13 0.97 -16.60
N VAL A 264 5.98 2.30 -16.58
CA VAL A 264 6.71 3.19 -17.48
C VAL A 264 8.21 3.18 -17.18
N TYR A 265 8.61 3.12 -15.91
CA TYR A 265 10.02 3.05 -15.54
C TYR A 265 10.61 1.66 -15.80
N PHE A 266 9.83 0.60 -15.65
CA PHE A 266 10.24 -0.76 -16.08
C PHE A 266 10.58 -0.83 -17.56
N ARG A 267 9.81 -0.14 -18.44
CA ARG A 267 10.14 -0.04 -19.87
C ARG A 267 11.45 0.72 -20.08
N GLU A 268 11.67 1.82 -19.37
CA GLU A 268 12.95 2.54 -19.44
C GLU A 268 14.12 1.68 -18.95
N ILE A 269 13.97 0.89 -17.88
CA ILE A 269 15.00 -0.06 -17.43
C ILE A 269 15.33 -1.08 -18.54
N LEU A 270 14.33 -1.57 -19.25
CA LEU A 270 14.51 -2.56 -20.31
C LEU A 270 15.16 -1.98 -21.57
N GLU A 271 14.77 -0.77 -21.95
CA GLU A 271 15.12 -0.15 -23.24
C GLU A 271 16.39 0.72 -23.19
N ASN A 272 16.78 1.20 -22.01
CA ASN A 272 17.92 2.11 -21.86
C ASN A 272 19.25 1.35 -21.87
N ASP A 273 20.12 1.67 -22.82
CA ASP A 273 21.46 1.08 -22.97
C ASP A 273 22.59 1.98 -22.41
N ASP A 274 22.32 3.26 -22.15
CA ASP A 274 23.35 4.27 -21.83
C ASP A 274 23.63 4.37 -20.34
N ILE A 275 22.58 4.31 -19.51
CA ILE A 275 22.64 4.47 -18.03
C ILE A 275 22.04 3.23 -17.39
N THR A 276 22.67 2.70 -16.36
CA THR A 276 22.09 1.59 -15.57
C THR A 276 20.95 2.10 -14.72
N LEU A 277 19.72 1.86 -15.18
CA LEU A 277 18.50 2.14 -14.42
C LEU A 277 18.11 0.93 -13.58
N PHE A 278 17.61 1.19 -12.39
CA PHE A 278 17.02 0.18 -11.52
C PHE A 278 16.02 0.82 -10.57
N THR A 279 15.10 0.04 -10.01
CA THR A 279 14.14 0.53 -9.03
C THR A 279 13.97 -0.46 -7.88
N ALA A 280 13.63 0.06 -6.71
CA ALA A 280 13.18 -0.73 -5.56
C ALA A 280 11.66 -0.72 -5.52
N THR A 281 11.01 -1.89 -5.51
CA THR A 281 9.55 -1.96 -5.51
C THR A 281 8.96 -1.42 -4.21
N TYR A 282 7.95 -0.58 -4.34
CA TYR A 282 7.07 -0.13 -3.27
C TYR A 282 5.67 -0.04 -3.85
N SER A 283 5.10 -1.21 -4.11
CA SER A 283 3.90 -1.33 -4.94
C SER A 283 2.67 -0.68 -4.29
N PRO A 284 1.90 0.14 -5.00
CA PRO A 284 0.61 0.63 -4.53
C PRO A 284 -0.43 -0.50 -4.37
N SER A 285 -0.16 -1.72 -4.88
CA SER A 285 -1.02 -2.90 -4.69
C SER A 285 -1.22 -3.28 -3.23
N MET A 286 -0.30 -2.88 -2.34
CA MET A 286 -0.46 -3.02 -0.89
C MET A 286 -1.74 -2.35 -0.34
N MET A 287 -2.30 -1.36 -1.05
CA MET A 287 -3.62 -0.81 -0.70
C MET A 287 -4.73 -1.85 -0.92
N GLY A 288 -4.67 -2.61 -2.01
CA GLY A 288 -5.57 -3.73 -2.24
C GLY A 288 -5.46 -4.78 -1.14
N ASP A 289 -4.24 -5.09 -0.70
CA ASP A 289 -4.00 -5.99 0.44
C ASP A 289 -4.61 -5.42 1.74
N SER A 290 -4.52 -4.11 1.95
CA SER A 290 -5.13 -3.43 3.10
C SER A 290 -6.66 -3.55 3.10
N VAL A 291 -7.30 -3.46 1.92
CA VAL A 291 -8.74 -3.68 1.75
C VAL A 291 -9.11 -5.14 2.03
N ARG A 292 -8.31 -6.11 1.52
CA ARG A 292 -8.51 -7.55 1.79
C ARG A 292 -8.36 -7.88 3.28
N VAL A 293 -7.40 -7.25 3.96
CA VAL A 293 -7.22 -7.38 5.42
C VAL A 293 -8.45 -6.85 6.16
N ALA A 294 -8.95 -5.65 5.81
CA ALA A 294 -10.17 -5.10 6.40
C ALA A 294 -11.37 -6.06 6.22
N TYR A 295 -11.55 -6.57 5.00
CA TYR A 295 -12.62 -7.51 4.67
C TYR A 295 -12.55 -8.80 5.51
N ARG A 296 -11.37 -9.42 5.57
CA ARG A 296 -11.15 -10.66 6.34
C ARG A 296 -11.38 -10.46 7.83
N LEU A 297 -10.92 -9.34 8.40
CA LEU A 297 -11.14 -9.00 9.82
C LEU A 297 -12.63 -8.80 10.13
N LEU A 298 -13.38 -8.13 9.27
CA LEU A 298 -14.83 -7.97 9.44
C LEU A 298 -15.60 -9.30 9.35
N ASN A 299 -15.08 -10.27 8.59
CA ASN A 299 -15.62 -11.64 8.56
C ASN A 299 -15.16 -12.51 9.75
N GLY A 300 -14.43 -11.96 10.71
CA GLY A 300 -13.93 -12.70 11.87
C GLY A 300 -12.77 -13.66 11.56
N GLU A 301 -12.11 -13.49 10.43
CA GLU A 301 -10.97 -14.31 10.03
C GLU A 301 -9.69 -13.88 10.76
N THR A 302 -8.79 -14.82 10.96
CA THR A 302 -7.41 -14.52 11.38
C THR A 302 -6.56 -14.17 10.16
N VAL A 303 -5.90 -13.03 10.20
CA VAL A 303 -4.96 -12.57 9.17
C VAL A 303 -3.54 -12.82 9.66
N SER A 304 -2.93 -13.90 9.20
CA SER A 304 -1.59 -14.33 9.65
C SER A 304 -0.48 -13.37 9.22
N GLU A 305 -0.68 -12.66 8.12
CA GLU A 305 0.29 -11.75 7.48
C GLU A 305 0.63 -10.54 8.37
N ILE A 306 -0.32 -10.09 9.21
CA ILE A 306 -0.08 -8.96 10.11
C ILE A 306 0.65 -9.33 11.42
N GLY A 307 0.93 -10.62 11.65
CA GLY A 307 1.66 -11.10 12.81
C GLY A 307 1.03 -10.72 14.17
N ASN A 308 1.80 -10.90 15.23
CA ASN A 308 1.37 -10.54 16.60
C ASN A 308 1.53 -9.04 16.92
N ASP A 309 2.35 -8.34 16.16
CA ASP A 309 2.60 -6.91 16.26
C ASP A 309 1.62 -6.10 15.41
N ARG A 310 0.70 -6.78 14.74
CA ARG A 310 -0.32 -6.20 13.86
C ARG A 310 0.27 -5.43 12.68
N GLN A 311 1.47 -5.82 12.23
CA GLN A 311 2.18 -5.18 11.13
C GLN A 311 2.48 -6.17 10.00
N TRP A 312 2.25 -5.74 8.78
CA TRP A 312 2.70 -6.43 7.58
C TRP A 312 3.64 -5.52 6.79
N ILE A 313 4.93 -5.69 7.03
CA ILE A 313 5.98 -4.92 6.37
C ILE A 313 6.53 -5.72 5.20
N ILE A 314 6.29 -5.25 4.00
CA ILE A 314 6.62 -5.91 2.73
C ILE A 314 8.02 -5.44 2.27
N PRO A 315 8.99 -6.35 2.13
CA PRO A 315 10.32 -5.96 1.65
C PRO A 315 10.28 -5.58 0.16
N PRO A 316 11.08 -4.58 -0.27
CA PRO A 316 11.22 -4.25 -1.67
C PRO A 316 12.03 -5.34 -2.41
N THR A 317 11.77 -5.45 -3.72
CA THR A 317 12.62 -6.18 -4.66
C THR A 317 13.36 -5.17 -5.53
N ILE A 318 14.66 -5.34 -5.71
CA ILE A 318 15.42 -4.56 -6.69
C ILE A 318 15.12 -5.09 -8.09
N ILE A 319 14.55 -4.24 -8.91
CA ILE A 319 14.27 -4.52 -10.31
C ILE A 319 15.39 -3.89 -11.15
N THR A 320 15.99 -4.73 -11.97
CA THR A 320 17.05 -4.38 -12.91
C THR A 320 16.68 -4.91 -14.29
N ARG A 321 17.51 -4.66 -15.29
CA ARG A 321 17.33 -5.22 -16.61
C ARG A 321 17.24 -6.75 -16.63
N ASP A 322 17.90 -7.42 -15.66
CA ASP A 322 17.96 -8.88 -15.64
C ASP A 322 16.64 -9.55 -15.25
N ASN A 323 15.76 -8.83 -14.50
CA ASN A 323 14.51 -9.40 -13.99
C ASN A 323 13.27 -8.57 -14.30
N VAL A 324 13.39 -7.41 -14.95
CA VAL A 324 12.27 -6.49 -15.20
C VAL A 324 11.13 -7.11 -16.03
N GLU A 325 11.45 -8.03 -16.95
CA GLU A 325 10.44 -8.69 -17.79
C GLU A 325 9.43 -9.49 -16.95
N GLU A 326 9.82 -9.98 -15.77
CA GLU A 326 8.93 -10.71 -14.85
C GLU A 326 7.86 -9.81 -14.22
N PHE A 327 8.11 -8.49 -14.20
CA PHE A 327 7.26 -7.47 -13.55
C PHE A 327 6.49 -6.60 -14.54
N LEU A 328 6.80 -6.70 -15.84
CA LEU A 328 6.10 -5.96 -16.89
C LEU A 328 4.66 -6.47 -17.07
N ASN A 329 3.71 -5.53 -17.00
CA ASN A 329 2.30 -5.81 -17.26
C ASN A 329 1.62 -4.57 -17.87
N ASP A 330 1.37 -4.61 -19.17
CA ASP A 330 0.77 -3.49 -19.92
C ASP A 330 -0.68 -3.15 -19.50
N ASN A 331 -1.32 -4.00 -18.70
CA ASN A 331 -2.68 -3.76 -18.21
C ASN A 331 -2.71 -3.03 -16.86
N LEU A 332 -1.55 -2.81 -16.24
CA LEU A 332 -1.47 -2.10 -14.96
C LEU A 332 -1.16 -0.62 -15.19
N PRO A 333 -1.80 0.29 -14.42
CA PRO A 333 -1.53 1.72 -14.50
C PRO A 333 -0.19 2.10 -13.84
N PHE A 334 0.30 1.23 -12.94
CA PHE A 334 1.52 1.45 -12.14
C PHE A 334 2.20 0.12 -11.82
#